data_18bb21191cfe3916c213ddcbf051ef12
#
_entry.id   18bb21191cfe3916c213ddcbf051ef12
#
_cell.length_a   1.000
_cell.length_b   1.000
_cell.length_c   1.000
_cell.angle_alpha   90.00
_cell.angle_beta   90.00
_cell.angle_gamma   90.00
#
_symmetry.space_group_name_H-M   'P 1'
#
loop_
_entity.id
_entity.type
_entity.pdbx_description
1 polymer ?
#
loop_
_entity_poly.entity_id
_entity_poly.type
_entity_poly.pdbx_seq_one_letter_code
_entity_poly.pdbx_strand_id
1 'polypeptide(L)'
;MRKPEQLDFERAAALHKKVEKLDEVLRGRPELTRRIQDLDAVILQRTAEEQTIGVYGVRGGRLAEPFFLRFAEMASQPRSAEQIFREHFEAEPATTNGDLGEHLWLVARWYYSNPREGEIFFREKDWPYRRILRSCSRLLAPKTREAETNQTPGPAQPPEGAS
;
A
#
# COMPACT_ATOMS: atom_id res chain seq x y z
N MET A 1 25.04 -19.82 47.38
CA MET A 1 24.57 -20.83 46.43
C MET A 1 23.14 -20.44 46.01
N ARG A 2 22.94 -20.01 44.77
CA ARG A 2 21.59 -19.76 44.25
C ARG A 2 20.93 -21.09 43.94
N LYS A 3 19.65 -21.25 44.37
CA LYS A 3 18.88 -22.49 44.13
C LYS A 3 18.69 -22.69 42.61
N PRO A 4 18.76 -23.95 42.08
CA PRO A 4 18.58 -24.20 40.64
C PRO A 4 17.28 -23.69 40.07
N GLU A 5 16.19 -23.70 40.81
CA GLU A 5 14.88 -23.16 40.42
C GLU A 5 14.92 -21.64 40.13
N GLN A 6 15.76 -20.89 40.85
CA GLN A 6 15.88 -19.42 40.67
C GLN A 6 16.62 -19.07 39.37
N LEU A 7 17.57 -19.92 38.97
CA LEU A 7 18.28 -19.83 37.70
C LEU A 7 17.37 -20.11 36.48
N ASP A 8 16.41 -21.03 36.65
CA ASP A 8 15.45 -21.36 35.58
C ASP A 8 14.44 -20.23 35.37
N PHE A 9 13.96 -19.59 36.44
CA PHE A 9 13.11 -18.40 36.34
C PHE A 9 13.81 -17.21 35.70
N GLU A 10 15.07 -16.95 36.05
CA GLU A 10 15.84 -15.87 35.44
C GLU A 10 16.09 -16.12 33.94
N ARG A 11 16.35 -17.36 33.54
CA ARG A 11 16.48 -17.76 32.14
C ARG A 11 15.18 -17.64 31.38
N ALA A 12 14.08 -18.08 31.96
CA ALA A 12 12.75 -17.99 31.37
C ALA A 12 12.35 -16.51 31.15
N ALA A 13 12.59 -15.64 32.15
CA ALA A 13 12.33 -14.22 32.04
C ALA A 13 13.21 -13.53 30.97
N ALA A 14 14.48 -13.92 30.86
CA ALA A 14 15.38 -13.41 29.84
C ALA A 14 14.95 -13.86 28.43
N LEU A 15 14.48 -15.11 28.30
CA LEU A 15 13.98 -15.64 27.04
C LEU A 15 12.69 -14.92 26.64
N HIS A 16 11.78 -14.69 27.58
CA HIS A 16 10.53 -13.95 27.33
C HIS A 16 10.78 -12.54 26.79
N LYS A 17 11.70 -11.79 27.44
CA LYS A 17 12.11 -10.48 26.94
C LYS A 17 12.72 -10.50 25.54
N LYS A 18 13.45 -11.57 25.18
CA LYS A 18 13.96 -11.72 23.82
C LYS A 18 12.85 -11.97 22.81
N VAL A 19 11.85 -12.79 23.17
CA VAL A 19 10.69 -13.04 22.32
C VAL A 19 9.88 -11.77 22.11
N GLU A 20 9.61 -11.01 23.19
CA GLU A 20 8.90 -9.73 23.08
C GLU A 20 9.61 -8.74 22.15
N LYS A 21 10.96 -8.64 22.26
CA LYS A 21 11.76 -7.78 21.39
C LYS A 21 11.71 -8.24 19.92
N LEU A 22 11.73 -9.55 19.68
CA LEU A 22 11.59 -10.11 18.33
C LEU A 22 10.20 -9.81 17.75
N ASP A 23 9.16 -9.98 18.55
CA ASP A 23 7.78 -9.68 18.16
C ASP A 23 7.60 -8.18 17.82
N GLU A 24 8.23 -7.28 18.57
CA GLU A 24 8.21 -5.85 18.29
C GLU A 24 8.89 -5.53 16.95
N VAL A 25 10.06 -6.10 16.70
CA VAL A 25 10.79 -5.96 15.43
C VAL A 25 9.97 -6.53 14.26
N LEU A 26 9.32 -7.69 14.46
CA LEU A 26 8.51 -8.32 13.42
C LEU A 26 7.24 -7.52 13.11
N ARG A 27 6.61 -6.90 14.12
CA ARG A 27 5.43 -6.01 13.93
C ARG A 27 5.79 -4.72 13.21
N GLY A 28 6.99 -4.18 13.44
CA GLY A 28 7.49 -2.99 12.75
C GLY A 28 8.01 -3.26 11.34
N ARG A 29 8.01 -4.52 10.91
CA ARG A 29 8.54 -4.92 9.61
C ARG A 29 7.67 -4.40 8.47
N PRO A 30 8.23 -3.70 7.48
CA PRO A 30 7.48 -3.27 6.31
C PRO A 30 6.85 -4.47 5.59
N GLU A 31 5.60 -4.33 5.14
CA GLU A 31 4.88 -5.39 4.41
C GLU A 31 5.61 -5.84 3.15
N LEU A 32 6.42 -4.96 2.55
CA LEU A 32 7.26 -5.28 1.40
C LEU A 32 8.39 -6.26 1.75
N THR A 33 8.79 -6.39 3.02
CA THR A 33 9.88 -7.27 3.44
C THR A 33 9.42 -8.73 3.45
N ARG A 34 9.51 -9.39 2.30
CA ARG A 34 9.11 -10.78 2.04
C ARG A 34 10.22 -11.51 1.31
N ARG A 35 10.12 -12.83 1.21
CA ARG A 35 10.94 -13.58 0.25
C ARG A 35 10.53 -13.17 -1.15
N ILE A 36 11.49 -13.05 -2.06
CA ILE A 36 11.23 -12.59 -3.44
C ILE A 36 10.20 -13.47 -4.14
N GLN A 37 10.31 -14.79 -3.98
CA GLN A 37 9.38 -15.75 -4.55
C GLN A 37 7.95 -15.63 -4.00
N ASP A 38 7.79 -15.07 -2.80
CA ASP A 38 6.50 -14.84 -2.14
C ASP A 38 6.00 -13.40 -2.33
N LEU A 39 6.74 -12.59 -3.11
CA LEU A 39 6.40 -11.22 -3.39
C LEU A 39 5.41 -11.14 -4.55
N ASP A 40 4.17 -11.50 -4.24
CA ASP A 40 3.02 -11.31 -5.11
C ASP A 40 2.19 -10.14 -4.58
N ALA A 41 2.02 -9.13 -5.39
CA ALA A 41 1.30 -7.92 -5.02
C ALA A 41 0.58 -7.29 -6.23
N VAL A 42 -0.36 -6.40 -5.94
CA VAL A 42 -0.95 -5.49 -6.91
C VAL A 42 -0.85 -4.07 -6.40
N ILE A 43 -0.38 -3.19 -7.26
CA ILE A 43 -0.32 -1.75 -7.01
C ILE A 43 -1.44 -1.11 -7.83
N LEU A 44 -2.26 -0.31 -7.16
CA LEU A 44 -3.30 0.51 -7.77
C LEU A 44 -2.86 1.97 -7.73
N GLN A 45 -2.91 2.63 -8.86
CA GLN A 45 -2.53 4.02 -8.97
C GLN A 45 -3.56 4.79 -9.81
N ARG A 46 -3.91 6.00 -9.35
CA ARG A 46 -4.72 6.91 -10.16
C ARG A 46 -3.92 7.34 -11.38
N THR A 47 -4.56 7.38 -12.53
CA THR A 47 -3.95 7.89 -13.76
C THR A 47 -4.34 9.36 -13.99
N ALA A 48 -3.73 10.00 -14.98
CA ALA A 48 -4.14 11.32 -15.44
C ALA A 48 -5.50 11.29 -16.17
N GLU A 49 -5.88 10.13 -16.71
CA GLU A 49 -7.16 9.90 -17.36
C GLU A 49 -8.26 9.78 -16.29
N GLU A 50 -9.35 10.51 -16.46
CA GLU A 50 -10.48 10.49 -15.54
C GLU A 50 -11.10 9.09 -15.45
N GLN A 51 -11.60 8.72 -14.28
CA GLN A 51 -12.24 7.42 -14.02
C GLN A 51 -11.38 6.20 -14.41
N THR A 52 -10.04 6.36 -14.42
CA THR A 52 -9.11 5.31 -14.82
C THR A 52 -8.12 5.01 -13.71
N ILE A 53 -7.97 3.73 -13.40
CA ILE A 53 -7.00 3.18 -12.45
C ILE A 53 -5.97 2.34 -13.20
N GLY A 54 -4.70 2.66 -13.03
CA GLY A 54 -3.59 1.82 -13.45
C GLY A 54 -3.40 0.67 -12.45
N VAL A 55 -3.29 -0.53 -12.96
CA VAL A 55 -3.11 -1.76 -12.19
C VAL A 55 -1.78 -2.40 -12.57
N TYR A 56 -0.87 -2.47 -11.61
CA TYR A 56 0.48 -3.00 -11.79
C TYR A 56 0.61 -4.27 -10.95
N GLY A 57 0.68 -5.41 -11.60
CA GLY A 57 0.89 -6.70 -10.94
C GLY A 57 2.36 -6.92 -10.60
N VAL A 58 2.64 -7.53 -9.47
CA VAL A 58 3.96 -8.04 -9.07
C VAL A 58 3.82 -9.53 -8.83
N ARG A 59 4.68 -10.33 -9.45
CA ARG A 59 4.72 -11.78 -9.32
C ARG A 59 6.14 -12.25 -9.08
N GLY A 60 6.38 -12.89 -7.94
CA GLY A 60 7.73 -13.32 -7.57
C GLY A 60 8.75 -12.18 -7.66
N GLY A 61 8.35 -10.95 -7.31
CA GLY A 61 9.16 -9.74 -7.38
C GLY A 61 9.29 -9.12 -8.79
N ARG A 62 8.71 -9.71 -9.83
CA ARG A 62 8.71 -9.17 -11.18
C ARG A 62 7.44 -8.39 -11.47
N LEU A 63 7.58 -7.24 -12.12
CA LEU A 63 6.43 -6.47 -12.61
C LEU A 63 5.83 -7.19 -13.83
N ALA A 64 4.51 -7.32 -13.82
CA ALA A 64 3.74 -7.75 -14.97
C ALA A 64 3.41 -6.53 -15.86
N GLU A 65 2.98 -6.79 -17.09
CA GLU A 65 2.45 -5.72 -17.93
C GLU A 65 1.26 -5.05 -17.23
N PRO A 66 1.26 -3.71 -17.15
CA PRO A 66 0.17 -2.99 -16.52
C PRO A 66 -1.09 -3.05 -17.38
N PHE A 67 -2.24 -3.06 -16.73
CA PHE A 67 -3.52 -2.83 -17.40
C PHE A 67 -4.28 -1.68 -16.76
N PHE A 68 -5.24 -1.14 -17.49
CA PHE A 68 -5.98 0.04 -17.07
C PHE A 68 -7.47 -0.30 -16.95
N LEU A 69 -8.03 0.00 -15.78
CA LEU A 69 -9.46 -0.11 -15.53
C LEU A 69 -10.13 1.23 -15.81
N ARG A 70 -10.87 1.31 -16.90
CA ARG A 70 -11.67 2.47 -17.27
C ARG A 70 -13.10 2.27 -16.80
N PHE A 71 -13.44 2.85 -15.67
CA PHE A 71 -14.75 2.66 -15.03
C PHE A 71 -15.90 3.25 -15.84
N ALA A 72 -15.65 4.31 -16.62
CA ALA A 72 -16.64 4.87 -17.53
C ALA A 72 -17.09 3.85 -18.60
N GLU A 73 -16.16 3.05 -19.12
CA GLU A 73 -16.45 2.02 -20.12
C GLU A 73 -17.10 0.77 -19.52
N MET A 74 -16.76 0.50 -18.25
CA MET A 74 -17.27 -0.70 -17.55
C MET A 74 -18.78 -0.63 -17.29
N ALA A 75 -19.36 0.55 -17.18
CA ALA A 75 -20.82 0.70 -17.00
C ALA A 75 -21.62 0.13 -18.18
N SER A 76 -21.02 0.03 -19.36
CA SER A 76 -21.62 -0.52 -20.58
C SER A 76 -21.20 -1.95 -20.88
N GLN A 77 -20.31 -2.55 -20.07
CA GLN A 77 -19.80 -3.91 -20.29
C GLN A 77 -20.51 -4.93 -19.39
N PRO A 78 -20.71 -6.17 -19.88
CA PRO A 78 -21.32 -7.23 -19.07
C PRO A 78 -20.38 -7.78 -17.97
N ARG A 79 -19.10 -7.36 -17.95
CA ARG A 79 -18.09 -7.84 -17.02
C ARG A 79 -17.94 -6.90 -15.85
N SER A 80 -17.94 -7.45 -14.64
CA SER A 80 -17.64 -6.68 -13.44
C SER A 80 -16.12 -6.44 -13.29
N ALA A 81 -15.73 -5.39 -12.54
CA ALA A 81 -14.35 -5.13 -12.21
C ALA A 81 -13.69 -6.34 -11.53
N GLU A 82 -14.42 -7.06 -10.68
CA GLU A 82 -13.92 -8.27 -10.02
C GLU A 82 -13.59 -9.38 -11.02
N GLN A 83 -14.42 -9.57 -12.03
CA GLN A 83 -14.15 -10.55 -13.08
C GLN A 83 -12.90 -10.20 -13.86
N ILE A 84 -12.71 -8.93 -14.22
CA ILE A 84 -11.53 -8.47 -14.95
C ILE A 84 -10.26 -8.70 -14.07
N PHE A 85 -10.32 -8.39 -12.78
CA PHE A 85 -9.21 -8.68 -11.88
C PHE A 85 -8.91 -10.17 -11.78
N ARG A 86 -9.94 -11.03 -11.65
CA ARG A 86 -9.74 -12.48 -11.58
C ARG A 86 -9.07 -13.00 -12.84
N GLU A 87 -9.59 -12.63 -14.01
CA GLU A 87 -9.03 -13.04 -15.30
C GLU A 87 -7.55 -12.67 -15.43
N HIS A 88 -7.16 -11.45 -15.00
CA HIS A 88 -5.76 -11.00 -15.07
C HIS A 88 -4.86 -11.62 -13.98
N PHE A 89 -5.40 -11.91 -12.80
CA PHE A 89 -4.58 -12.41 -11.70
C PHE A 89 -4.54 -13.93 -11.61
N GLU A 90 -5.47 -14.64 -12.23
CA GLU A 90 -5.45 -16.10 -12.33
C GLU A 90 -4.70 -16.57 -13.60
N ALA A 91 -4.62 -15.73 -14.62
CA ALA A 91 -3.76 -15.99 -15.78
C ALA A 91 -2.28 -15.90 -15.41
N GLU A 92 -1.43 -16.67 -16.12
CA GLU A 92 0.02 -16.43 -16.05
C GLU A 92 0.32 -15.05 -16.62
N PRO A 93 0.90 -14.13 -15.83
CA PRO A 93 1.11 -12.78 -16.29
C PRO A 93 2.23 -12.75 -17.33
N ALA A 94 1.99 -12.04 -18.42
CA ALA A 94 3.09 -11.57 -19.26
C ALA A 94 3.96 -10.65 -18.38
N THR A 95 5.19 -11.08 -18.10
CA THR A 95 6.14 -10.26 -17.37
C THR A 95 6.80 -9.25 -18.31
N THR A 96 6.94 -8.02 -17.83
CA THR A 96 7.72 -7.02 -18.57
C THR A 96 9.16 -7.46 -18.68
N ASN A 97 9.80 -7.09 -19.79
CA ASN A 97 11.24 -7.30 -19.97
C ASN A 97 12.01 -6.48 -18.92
N GLY A 98 13.04 -7.06 -18.38
CA GLY A 98 13.90 -6.41 -17.39
C GLY A 98 14.54 -7.42 -16.43
N ASP A 99 15.60 -6.97 -15.78
CA ASP A 99 16.25 -7.74 -14.73
C ASP A 99 15.39 -7.72 -13.44
N LEU A 100 15.45 -8.80 -12.69
CA LEU A 100 14.72 -8.91 -11.42
C LEU A 100 15.10 -7.78 -10.46
N GLY A 101 16.38 -7.39 -10.43
CA GLY A 101 16.84 -6.28 -9.59
C GLY A 101 16.23 -4.94 -9.97
N GLU A 102 16.04 -4.68 -11.25
CA GLU A 102 15.38 -3.45 -11.75
C GLU A 102 13.93 -3.41 -11.33
N HIS A 103 13.21 -4.52 -11.47
CA HIS A 103 11.80 -4.62 -11.04
C HIS A 103 11.65 -4.41 -9.54
N LEU A 104 12.49 -5.06 -8.73
CA LEU A 104 12.49 -4.89 -7.28
C LEU A 104 12.82 -3.45 -6.87
N TRP A 105 13.78 -2.82 -7.56
CA TRP A 105 14.13 -1.43 -7.33
C TRP A 105 12.96 -0.48 -7.62
N LEU A 106 12.24 -0.68 -8.73
CA LEU A 106 11.07 0.12 -9.09
C LEU A 106 9.97 -0.01 -8.05
N VAL A 107 9.65 -1.25 -7.64
CA VAL A 107 8.64 -1.51 -6.60
C VAL A 107 9.04 -0.89 -5.28
N ALA A 108 10.29 -1.06 -4.84
CA ALA A 108 10.79 -0.49 -3.60
C ALA A 108 10.79 1.04 -3.64
N ARG A 109 11.28 1.65 -4.73
CA ARG A 109 11.26 3.10 -4.91
C ARG A 109 9.85 3.67 -4.81
N TRP A 110 8.88 3.03 -5.46
CA TRP A 110 7.49 3.44 -5.37
C TRP A 110 6.94 3.24 -3.94
N TYR A 111 7.22 2.10 -3.31
CA TYR A 111 6.72 1.77 -1.97
C TYR A 111 7.18 2.77 -0.91
N TYR A 112 8.43 3.21 -0.98
CA TYR A 112 9.04 4.15 -0.05
C TYR A 112 8.94 5.62 -0.50
N SER A 113 8.26 5.92 -1.61
CA SER A 113 8.05 7.30 -2.04
C SER A 113 7.17 8.08 -1.04
N ASN A 114 7.44 9.38 -0.90
CA ASN A 114 6.65 10.26 -0.05
C ASN A 114 6.37 11.60 -0.78
N PRO A 115 5.10 11.91 -1.06
CA PRO A 115 3.92 11.09 -0.83
C PRO A 115 3.87 9.85 -1.74
N ARG A 116 3.37 8.74 -1.20
CA ARG A 116 3.12 7.55 -2.01
C ARG A 116 1.76 7.70 -2.70
N GLU A 117 1.76 7.70 -4.02
CA GLU A 117 0.54 7.74 -4.81
C GLU A 117 0.03 6.33 -5.08
N GLY A 118 -1.19 6.05 -4.64
CA GLY A 118 -1.82 4.75 -4.81
C GLY A 118 -1.73 3.82 -3.59
N GLU A 119 -2.16 2.60 -3.78
CA GLU A 119 -2.23 1.57 -2.73
C GLU A 119 -1.66 0.24 -3.23
N ILE A 120 -1.07 -0.54 -2.32
CA ILE A 120 -0.55 -1.87 -2.61
C ILE A 120 -1.31 -2.92 -1.79
N PHE A 121 -1.58 -4.05 -2.42
CA PHE A 121 -2.22 -5.21 -1.80
C PHE A 121 -1.38 -6.44 -2.07
N PHE A 122 -1.00 -7.14 -1.01
CA PHE A 122 -0.23 -8.35 -1.11
C PHE A 122 -1.17 -9.56 -1.17
N ARG A 123 -0.79 -10.54 -1.98
CA ARG A 123 -1.41 -11.85 -1.96
C ARG A 123 -0.93 -12.61 -0.73
N GLU A 124 -1.85 -13.18 0.01
CA GLU A 124 -1.57 -14.12 1.09
C GLU A 124 -1.85 -15.55 0.61
N LYS A 125 -3.05 -16.08 0.86
CA LYS A 125 -3.56 -17.32 0.24
C LYS A 125 -4.29 -16.98 -1.05
N ASP A 126 -5.15 -15.98 -0.96
CA ASP A 126 -5.98 -15.48 -2.05
C ASP A 126 -5.78 -13.98 -2.25
N TRP A 127 -6.23 -13.47 -3.38
CA TRP A 127 -6.25 -12.04 -3.64
C TRP A 127 -7.34 -11.36 -2.84
N PRO A 128 -7.07 -10.24 -2.16
CA PRO A 128 -8.07 -9.51 -1.40
C PRO A 128 -8.98 -8.65 -2.31
N TYR A 129 -9.71 -9.26 -3.25
CA TYR A 129 -10.50 -8.57 -4.28
C TYR A 129 -11.41 -7.48 -3.72
N ARG A 130 -12.10 -7.75 -2.60
CA ARG A 130 -12.99 -6.75 -1.97
C ARG A 130 -12.23 -5.51 -1.50
N ARG A 131 -11.01 -5.67 -0.99
CA ARG A 131 -10.17 -4.54 -0.55
C ARG A 131 -9.65 -3.77 -1.76
N ILE A 132 -9.24 -4.46 -2.81
CA ILE A 132 -8.79 -3.90 -4.09
C ILE A 132 -9.90 -3.02 -4.69
N LEU A 133 -11.11 -3.55 -4.82
CA LEU A 133 -12.25 -2.81 -5.39
C LEU A 133 -12.65 -1.58 -4.57
N ARG A 134 -12.62 -1.68 -3.22
CA ARG A 134 -12.85 -0.53 -2.36
C ARG A 134 -11.79 0.55 -2.55
N SER A 135 -10.55 0.15 -2.75
CA SER A 135 -9.45 1.07 -3.03
C SER A 135 -9.65 1.79 -4.37
N CYS A 136 -10.06 1.08 -5.42
CA CYS A 136 -10.42 1.70 -6.70
C CYS A 136 -11.45 2.82 -6.50
N SER A 137 -12.52 2.55 -5.75
CA SER A 137 -13.56 3.56 -5.46
C SER A 137 -13.00 4.77 -4.70
N ARG A 138 -12.12 4.55 -3.72
CA ARG A 138 -11.47 5.65 -2.98
C ARG A 138 -10.54 6.47 -3.86
N LEU A 139 -9.75 5.81 -4.69
CA LEU A 139 -8.81 6.46 -5.59
C LEU A 139 -9.55 7.30 -6.66
N LEU A 140 -10.74 6.89 -7.08
CA LEU A 140 -11.56 7.61 -8.04
C LEU A 140 -12.36 8.76 -7.41
N ALA A 141 -12.58 8.73 -6.10
CA ALA A 141 -13.27 9.81 -5.41
C ALA A 141 -12.53 11.14 -5.66
N PRO A 142 -13.26 12.23 -5.92
CA PRO A 142 -12.64 13.55 -6.05
C PRO A 142 -11.89 13.85 -4.75
N LYS A 143 -10.61 14.27 -4.86
CA LYS A 143 -9.89 14.81 -3.71
C LYS A 143 -10.66 16.04 -3.26
N THR A 144 -11.41 15.94 -2.16
CA THR A 144 -11.94 17.13 -1.49
C THR A 144 -10.74 18.00 -1.14
N ARG A 145 -10.66 19.20 -1.69
CA ARG A 145 -9.66 20.22 -1.33
C ARG A 145 -9.89 20.58 0.15
N GLU A 146 -9.33 19.79 1.05
CA GLU A 146 -9.10 20.23 2.42
C GLU A 146 -7.78 20.99 2.41
N ALA A 147 -7.83 22.26 2.13
CA ALA A 147 -6.83 23.23 2.59
C ALA A 147 -7.06 24.59 1.92
N GLU A 148 -8.02 25.34 2.37
CA GLU A 148 -7.96 26.81 2.29
C GLU A 148 -8.98 27.39 3.27
N THR A 149 -8.78 27.12 4.54
CA THR A 149 -9.41 27.91 5.60
C THR A 149 -8.42 28.03 6.76
N ASN A 150 -7.29 28.63 6.49
CA ASN A 150 -6.49 29.26 7.53
C ASN A 150 -6.17 30.70 7.10
N GLN A 151 -7.25 31.48 6.85
CA GLN A 151 -7.13 32.91 6.90
C GLN A 151 -7.09 33.31 8.37
N THR A 152 -5.91 33.49 8.87
CA THR A 152 -5.64 34.24 10.09
C THR A 152 -6.33 35.61 9.97
N PRO A 153 -7.23 36.00 10.88
CA PRO A 153 -7.72 37.36 10.93
C PRO A 153 -6.55 38.28 11.26
N GLY A 154 -6.25 39.19 10.35
CA GLY A 154 -5.26 40.24 10.58
C GLY A 154 -5.60 41.05 11.83
N PRO A 155 -4.60 41.63 12.51
CA PRO A 155 -4.81 42.39 13.74
C PRO A 155 -5.67 43.61 13.45
N ALA A 156 -6.70 43.79 14.29
CA ALA A 156 -7.57 44.95 14.28
C ALA A 156 -6.75 46.24 14.45
N GLN A 157 -6.93 47.20 13.52
CA GLN A 157 -6.43 48.55 13.66
C GLN A 157 -7.14 49.25 14.82
N PRO A 158 -6.41 49.98 15.68
CA PRO A 158 -7.05 50.80 16.72
C PRO A 158 -7.75 52.03 16.10
N PRO A 159 -8.82 52.52 16.70
CA PRO A 159 -9.51 53.71 16.19
C PRO A 159 -8.66 54.97 16.43
N GLU A 160 -8.36 55.71 15.38
CA GLU A 160 -7.80 57.06 15.50
C GLU A 160 -8.80 57.99 16.16
N GLY A 161 -8.33 58.65 17.19
CA GLY A 161 -9.08 59.49 18.06
C GLY A 161 -9.52 60.79 17.47
N ALA A 162 -10.66 61.19 17.93
CA ALA A 162 -11.20 62.56 17.77
C ALA A 162 -10.37 63.56 18.58
N SER A 163 -10.15 64.70 17.97
CA SER A 163 -9.98 66.02 18.60
C SER A 163 -10.84 67.02 17.89
#